data_052e36bf2a563cbb0b69c53d217fc0ea
#
_entry.id   052e36bf2a563cbb0b69c53d217fc0ea
#
_cell.length_a   1.000
_cell.length_b   1.000
_cell.length_c   1.000
_cell.angle_alpha   90.00
_cell.angle_beta   90.00
_cell.angle_gamma   90.00
#
_symmetry.space_group_name_H-M   'P 1'
#
loop_
_entity.id
_entity.type
_entity.pdbx_description
1 polymer ?
#
loop_
_entity_poly.entity_id
_entity_poly.type
_entity_poly.pdbx_seq_one_letter_code
_entity_poly.pdbx_strand_id
1 'polypeptide(L)'
;MKYYSTNKKAPIADLHKAVVKGLAEDRGLYMPEQIKQLPQAIFDHIEQYSFQEIAYTVADAFFGEDVEQEALKKIVYDTLAFDCPVVKVEDNIYSLELFHGPTLAFKDVGARFMARLLQYFIRKEGSDGEVNVLVATSGDTGSAVANGFLGVDGIHVYVLYPKGKVSKIQESQFTTLGQNITAIEVDGVFDDCQALVKNAFMDEELNHHMKLTSANSINVARFLPQAFYYFNAYARMKEQGLAENLVMCVPSGNFGNICAALFGHTMGLPVKRFIAANNANDIFFQYLQTGRYEPKPTRQTLANAMDVGDPSNFARIYDLYGESHARISSLISGATYSDEQIADTMRRCHTTTGYILDPHGACGYQALKDGLRPGEVGVFCETAHPAKFKEKVDAIDSIDVEIPERLAAFMKGQKQSIALSKDFADFKNYLLRRS
;
A
#
# COMPACT_ATOMS: atom_id res chain seq x y z
N MET A 1 -4.17 -14.53 -17.42
CA MET A 1 -5.21 -14.01 -16.48
C MET A 1 -5.93 -12.83 -17.13
N LYS A 2 -7.26 -12.81 -17.05
CA LYS A 2 -8.08 -11.70 -17.55
C LYS A 2 -8.56 -10.81 -16.41
N TYR A 3 -8.77 -9.55 -16.71
CA TYR A 3 -9.19 -8.52 -15.75
C TYR A 3 -10.40 -7.77 -16.27
N TYR A 4 -11.38 -7.55 -15.40
CA TYR A 4 -12.55 -6.71 -15.67
C TYR A 4 -12.51 -5.44 -14.82
N SER A 5 -13.28 -4.44 -15.20
CA SER A 5 -13.43 -3.20 -14.43
C SER A 5 -14.51 -3.35 -13.34
N THR A 6 -14.28 -2.79 -12.17
CA THR A 6 -15.31 -2.70 -11.12
C THR A 6 -16.57 -1.95 -11.57
N ASN A 7 -16.47 -1.05 -12.55
CA ASN A 7 -17.62 -0.37 -13.17
C ASN A 7 -18.30 -1.17 -14.28
N LYS A 8 -17.71 -2.30 -14.72
CA LYS A 8 -18.28 -3.30 -15.63
C LYS A 8 -18.67 -2.79 -17.02
N LYS A 9 -18.15 -1.63 -17.44
CA LYS A 9 -18.42 -1.01 -18.75
C LYS A 9 -17.19 -0.97 -19.66
N ALA A 10 -15.99 -1.15 -19.12
CA ALA A 10 -14.77 -1.21 -19.91
C ALA A 10 -14.56 -2.61 -20.52
N PRO A 11 -13.81 -2.71 -21.64
CA PRO A 11 -13.42 -4.00 -22.19
C PRO A 11 -12.59 -4.83 -21.20
N ILE A 12 -12.67 -6.14 -21.31
CA ILE A 12 -11.80 -7.08 -20.59
C ILE A 12 -10.35 -6.82 -21.02
N ALA A 13 -9.45 -6.79 -20.04
CA ALA A 13 -8.03 -6.56 -20.24
C ALA A 13 -7.21 -7.79 -19.88
N ASP A 14 -6.04 -7.94 -20.50
CA ASP A 14 -4.99 -8.84 -20.02
C ASP A 14 -4.18 -8.18 -18.90
N LEU A 15 -3.27 -8.94 -18.29
CA LEU A 15 -2.40 -8.42 -17.23
C LEU A 15 -1.56 -7.23 -17.72
N HIS A 16 -0.99 -7.33 -18.90
CA HIS A 16 -0.15 -6.27 -19.47
C HIS A 16 -0.90 -4.94 -19.53
N LYS A 17 -2.10 -4.94 -20.13
CA LYS A 17 -2.94 -3.73 -20.20
C LYS A 17 -3.33 -3.22 -18.81
N ALA A 18 -3.72 -4.11 -17.88
CA ALA A 18 -4.11 -3.74 -16.53
C ALA A 18 -2.98 -3.04 -15.77
N VAL A 19 -1.74 -3.52 -15.91
CA VAL A 19 -0.55 -2.93 -15.28
C VAL A 19 -0.15 -1.62 -15.96
N VAL A 20 -0.07 -1.59 -17.28
CA VAL A 20 0.38 -0.41 -18.04
C VAL A 20 -0.63 0.73 -17.96
N LYS A 21 -1.92 0.45 -18.03
CA LYS A 21 -2.98 1.47 -17.91
C LYS A 21 -3.26 1.85 -16.45
N GLY A 22 -3.23 0.89 -15.55
CA GLY A 22 -3.51 1.09 -14.13
C GLY A 22 -4.98 1.35 -13.80
N LEU A 23 -5.72 2.00 -14.68
CA LEU A 23 -7.14 2.34 -14.54
C LEU A 23 -7.87 1.98 -15.83
N ALA A 24 -9.09 1.44 -15.69
CA ALA A 24 -9.92 1.10 -16.83
C ALA A 24 -10.52 2.34 -17.53
N GLU A 25 -10.93 2.20 -18.78
CA GLU A 25 -11.47 3.29 -19.59
C GLU A 25 -12.75 3.91 -19.01
N ASP A 26 -13.52 3.12 -18.24
CA ASP A 26 -14.72 3.57 -17.52
C ASP A 26 -14.43 4.13 -16.12
N ARG A 27 -13.16 4.36 -15.80
CA ARG A 27 -12.64 4.81 -14.48
C ARG A 27 -12.80 3.80 -13.35
N GLY A 28 -13.19 2.57 -13.66
CA GLY A 28 -13.22 1.46 -12.70
C GLY A 28 -11.83 0.89 -12.44
N LEU A 29 -11.70 0.16 -11.36
CA LEU A 29 -10.48 -0.54 -11.00
C LEU A 29 -10.46 -1.94 -11.63
N TYR A 30 -9.28 -2.39 -12.05
CA TYR A 30 -9.14 -3.74 -12.57
C TYR A 30 -9.22 -4.79 -11.48
N MET A 31 -10.00 -5.84 -11.74
CA MET A 31 -10.17 -7.03 -10.92
C MET A 31 -9.85 -8.28 -11.74
N PRO A 32 -9.12 -9.26 -11.20
CA PRO A 32 -8.94 -10.52 -11.88
C PRO A 32 -10.29 -11.26 -12.01
N GLU A 33 -10.57 -11.83 -13.18
CA GLU A 33 -11.79 -12.61 -13.38
C GLU A 33 -11.86 -13.84 -12.47
N GLN A 34 -10.70 -14.36 -12.08
CA GLN A 34 -10.58 -15.52 -11.22
C GLN A 34 -9.52 -15.29 -10.16
N ILE A 35 -9.86 -15.58 -8.92
CA ILE A 35 -8.92 -15.69 -7.80
C ILE A 35 -8.74 -17.17 -7.50
N LYS A 36 -7.58 -17.72 -7.86
CA LYS A 36 -7.27 -19.15 -7.69
C LYS A 36 -7.15 -19.49 -6.21
N GLN A 37 -7.81 -20.56 -5.80
CA GLN A 37 -7.56 -21.13 -4.47
C GLN A 37 -6.25 -21.92 -4.49
N LEU A 38 -5.45 -21.74 -3.44
CA LEU A 38 -4.25 -22.54 -3.25
C LEU A 38 -4.61 -23.92 -2.67
N PRO A 39 -3.89 -24.98 -3.04
CA PRO A 39 -4.09 -26.31 -2.46
C PRO A 39 -3.91 -26.31 -0.94
N GLN A 40 -4.74 -27.06 -0.24
CA GLN A 40 -4.66 -27.20 1.22
C GLN A 40 -3.27 -27.63 1.71
N ALA A 41 -2.59 -28.49 0.93
CA ALA A 41 -1.24 -28.95 1.24
C ALA A 41 -0.21 -27.82 1.41
N ILE A 42 -0.42 -26.66 0.74
CA ILE A 42 0.44 -25.49 0.92
C ILE A 42 0.28 -24.95 2.35
N PHE A 43 -0.94 -24.80 2.84
CA PHE A 43 -1.20 -24.30 4.19
C PHE A 43 -0.79 -25.30 5.28
N ASP A 44 -0.87 -26.59 4.99
CA ASP A 44 -0.47 -27.65 5.93
C ASP A 44 1.03 -27.60 6.25
N HIS A 45 1.85 -27.06 5.35
CA HIS A 45 3.31 -27.02 5.47
C HIS A 45 3.91 -25.61 5.29
N ILE A 46 3.10 -24.58 5.26
CA ILE A 46 3.53 -23.21 4.92
C ILE A 46 4.64 -22.68 5.83
N GLU A 47 4.66 -23.09 7.11
CA GLU A 47 5.68 -22.70 8.08
C GLU A 47 7.10 -23.21 7.73
N GLN A 48 7.19 -24.18 6.85
CA GLN A 48 8.47 -24.74 6.40
C GLN A 48 9.11 -23.94 5.27
N TYR A 49 8.36 -23.02 4.65
CA TYR A 49 8.83 -22.24 3.51
C TYR A 49 9.34 -20.87 3.92
N SER A 50 10.33 -20.37 3.18
CA SER A 50 10.82 -19.00 3.31
C SER A 50 9.77 -18.00 2.82
N PHE A 51 9.92 -16.74 3.24
CA PHE A 51 9.05 -15.67 2.75
C PHE A 51 9.04 -15.58 1.21
N GLN A 52 10.21 -15.70 0.57
CA GLN A 52 10.33 -15.66 -0.89
C GLN A 52 9.62 -16.83 -1.57
N GLU A 53 9.75 -18.03 -1.03
CA GLU A 53 9.07 -19.23 -1.55
C GLU A 53 7.53 -19.08 -1.43
N ILE A 54 7.04 -18.61 -0.29
CA ILE A 54 5.62 -18.32 -0.06
C ILE A 54 5.13 -17.27 -1.07
N ALA A 55 5.85 -16.17 -1.18
CA ALA A 55 5.50 -15.07 -2.09
C ALA A 55 5.50 -15.51 -3.54
N TYR A 56 6.43 -16.34 -3.96
CA TYR A 56 6.44 -16.90 -5.32
C TYR A 56 5.18 -17.74 -5.59
N THR A 57 4.79 -18.58 -4.65
CA THR A 57 3.56 -19.40 -4.77
C THR A 57 2.32 -18.51 -4.96
N VAL A 58 2.22 -17.44 -4.19
CA VAL A 58 1.11 -16.47 -4.29
C VAL A 58 1.18 -15.69 -5.61
N ALA A 59 2.36 -15.24 -5.99
CA ALA A 59 2.58 -14.51 -7.24
C ALA A 59 2.25 -15.36 -8.47
N ASP A 60 2.62 -16.64 -8.46
CA ASP A 60 2.30 -17.56 -9.56
C ASP A 60 0.80 -17.71 -9.78
N ALA A 61 0.01 -17.71 -8.71
CA ALA A 61 -1.44 -17.77 -8.81
C ALA A 61 -2.06 -16.55 -9.53
N PHE A 62 -1.45 -15.38 -9.46
CA PHE A 62 -1.92 -14.18 -10.13
C PHE A 62 -1.23 -13.91 -11.46
N PHE A 63 0.06 -14.17 -11.56
CA PHE A 63 0.90 -13.71 -12.66
C PHE A 63 1.52 -14.83 -13.49
N GLY A 64 1.46 -16.08 -13.03
CA GLY A 64 2.15 -17.20 -13.67
C GLY A 64 1.67 -17.57 -15.07
N GLU A 65 0.44 -17.19 -15.44
CA GLU A 65 -0.07 -17.39 -16.81
C GLU A 65 0.50 -16.38 -17.82
N ASP A 66 0.94 -15.22 -17.34
CA ASP A 66 1.32 -14.08 -18.18
C ASP A 66 2.82 -13.77 -18.13
N VAL A 67 3.51 -14.26 -17.11
CA VAL A 67 4.94 -14.02 -16.88
C VAL A 67 5.68 -15.36 -16.82
N GLU A 68 6.75 -15.47 -17.55
CA GLU A 68 7.57 -16.68 -17.58
C GLU A 68 8.10 -17.02 -16.19
N GLN A 69 8.13 -18.32 -15.86
CA GLN A 69 8.43 -18.81 -14.51
C GLN A 69 9.72 -18.24 -13.93
N GLU A 70 10.83 -18.29 -14.68
CA GLU A 70 12.12 -17.79 -14.21
C GLU A 70 12.12 -16.26 -14.01
N ALA A 71 11.42 -15.53 -14.89
CA ALA A 71 11.27 -14.08 -14.77
C ALA A 71 10.43 -13.70 -13.55
N LEU A 72 9.31 -14.37 -13.32
CA LEU A 72 8.45 -14.14 -12.16
C LEU A 72 9.19 -14.45 -10.85
N LYS A 73 9.91 -15.57 -10.81
CA LYS A 73 10.74 -15.94 -9.66
C LYS A 73 11.77 -14.86 -9.36
N LYS A 74 12.47 -14.38 -10.38
CA LYS A 74 13.44 -13.29 -10.23
C LYS A 74 12.79 -12.01 -9.71
N ILE A 75 11.64 -11.62 -10.27
CA ILE A 75 10.89 -10.43 -9.83
C ILE A 75 10.54 -10.54 -8.34
N VAL A 76 10.01 -11.68 -7.90
CA VAL A 76 9.63 -11.91 -6.50
C VAL A 76 10.84 -11.86 -5.57
N TYR A 77 11.90 -12.59 -5.90
CA TYR A 77 13.09 -12.67 -5.04
C TYR A 77 13.84 -11.34 -4.97
N ASP A 78 13.96 -10.61 -6.07
CA ASP A 78 14.55 -9.26 -6.07
C ASP A 78 13.67 -8.25 -5.29
N THR A 79 12.36 -8.41 -5.34
CA THR A 79 11.42 -7.57 -4.57
C THR A 79 11.61 -7.78 -3.08
N LEU A 80 11.72 -9.02 -2.63
CA LEU A 80 11.78 -9.41 -1.22
C LEU A 80 13.22 -9.62 -0.74
N ALA A 81 14.06 -8.60 -0.91
CA ALA A 81 15.42 -8.59 -0.40
C ALA A 81 15.50 -8.27 1.11
N PHE A 82 14.38 -8.23 1.80
CA PHE A 82 14.23 -7.94 3.23
C PHE A 82 13.07 -8.75 3.80
N ASP A 83 13.07 -8.91 5.13
CA ASP A 83 12.03 -9.68 5.82
C ASP A 83 10.88 -8.79 6.30
N CYS A 84 9.74 -9.44 6.57
CA CYS A 84 8.58 -8.85 7.24
C CYS A 84 8.27 -9.70 8.49
N PRO A 85 9.03 -9.52 9.58
CA PRO A 85 8.93 -10.37 10.76
C PRO A 85 7.65 -10.12 11.55
N VAL A 86 7.22 -11.15 12.27
CA VAL A 86 6.17 -11.06 13.28
C VAL A 86 6.82 -11.00 14.65
N VAL A 87 6.54 -9.94 15.40
CA VAL A 87 7.14 -9.65 16.69
C VAL A 87 6.07 -9.62 17.78
N LYS A 88 6.29 -10.36 18.87
CA LYS A 88 5.39 -10.30 20.01
C LYS A 88 5.47 -8.93 20.70
N VAL A 89 4.33 -8.27 20.86
CA VAL A 89 4.22 -7.01 21.61
C VAL A 89 3.75 -7.26 23.04
N GLU A 90 2.70 -8.04 23.18
CA GLU A 90 2.18 -8.51 24.46
C GLU A 90 1.40 -9.82 24.27
N ASP A 91 0.85 -10.39 25.32
CA ASP A 91 0.10 -11.63 25.21
C ASP A 91 -1.05 -11.50 24.22
N ASN A 92 -1.09 -12.43 23.26
CA ASN A 92 -2.08 -12.52 22.17
C ASN A 92 -2.03 -11.36 21.15
N ILE A 93 -1.07 -10.44 21.21
CA ILE A 93 -0.91 -9.34 20.27
C ILE A 93 0.49 -9.30 19.70
N TYR A 94 0.56 -9.40 18.36
CA TYR A 94 1.79 -9.44 17.58
C TYR A 94 1.80 -8.32 16.54
N SER A 95 2.98 -7.78 16.29
CA SER A 95 3.21 -6.81 15.22
C SER A 95 3.79 -7.49 14.00
N LEU A 96 3.14 -7.32 12.85
CA LEU A 96 3.74 -7.62 11.56
C LEU A 96 4.50 -6.38 11.11
N GLU A 97 5.83 -6.44 11.25
CA GLU A 97 6.71 -5.31 10.93
C GLU A 97 6.97 -5.23 9.44
N LEU A 98 6.32 -4.29 8.77
CA LEU A 98 6.39 -4.09 7.33
C LEU A 98 7.35 -2.96 6.91
N PHE A 99 8.25 -2.57 7.81
CA PHE A 99 9.11 -1.39 7.66
C PHE A 99 10.60 -1.71 7.51
N HIS A 100 10.96 -2.93 7.13
CA HIS A 100 12.38 -3.33 6.97
C HIS A 100 12.90 -3.18 5.53
N GLY A 101 12.08 -2.70 4.62
CA GLY A 101 12.48 -2.41 3.26
C GLY A 101 13.26 -1.09 3.09
N PRO A 102 13.62 -0.72 1.84
CA PRO A 102 14.49 0.44 1.57
C PRO A 102 13.98 1.77 2.10
N THR A 103 12.68 2.00 2.09
CA THR A 103 12.08 3.27 2.55
C THR A 103 11.35 3.15 3.89
N LEU A 104 11.48 2.02 4.57
CA LEU A 104 10.93 1.78 5.91
C LEU A 104 9.41 1.90 5.97
N ALA A 105 8.71 1.47 4.92
CA ALA A 105 7.25 1.39 4.86
C ALA A 105 6.77 0.14 4.10
N PHE A 106 5.56 -0.31 4.40
CA PHE A 106 4.97 -1.51 3.78
C PHE A 106 4.86 -1.41 2.25
N LYS A 107 4.80 -0.21 1.75
CA LYS A 107 4.63 0.10 0.31
C LYS A 107 5.84 -0.29 -0.54
N ASP A 108 6.97 -0.56 0.08
CA ASP A 108 8.18 -1.02 -0.62
C ASP A 108 7.94 -2.29 -1.43
N VAL A 109 7.22 -3.25 -0.89
CA VAL A 109 6.93 -4.51 -1.60
C VAL A 109 6.17 -4.27 -2.90
N GLY A 110 5.05 -3.57 -2.85
CA GLY A 110 4.26 -3.29 -4.03
C GLY A 110 4.97 -2.42 -5.06
N ALA A 111 5.71 -1.39 -4.61
CA ALA A 111 6.45 -0.50 -5.50
C ALA A 111 7.59 -1.23 -6.22
N ARG A 112 8.37 -2.02 -5.49
CA ARG A 112 9.49 -2.80 -6.06
C ARG A 112 8.99 -3.87 -7.03
N PHE A 113 7.90 -4.54 -6.69
CA PHE A 113 7.30 -5.55 -7.56
C PHE A 113 6.77 -4.92 -8.85
N MET A 114 6.01 -3.84 -8.75
CA MET A 114 5.48 -3.14 -9.92
C MET A 114 6.58 -2.65 -10.85
N ALA A 115 7.65 -2.06 -10.30
CA ALA A 115 8.77 -1.57 -11.10
C ALA A 115 9.40 -2.69 -11.94
N ARG A 116 9.60 -3.85 -11.36
CA ARG A 116 10.20 -5.01 -12.03
C ARG A 116 9.26 -5.64 -13.05
N LEU A 117 7.99 -5.75 -12.72
CA LEU A 117 6.98 -6.28 -13.63
C LEU A 117 6.76 -5.36 -14.84
N LEU A 118 6.70 -4.05 -14.60
CA LEU A 118 6.56 -3.06 -15.67
C LEU A 118 7.78 -3.07 -16.60
N GLN A 119 9.00 -3.16 -16.04
CA GLN A 119 10.21 -3.30 -16.83
C GLN A 119 10.22 -4.59 -17.67
N TYR A 120 9.75 -5.70 -17.11
CA TYR A 120 9.59 -6.95 -17.84
C TYR A 120 8.72 -6.78 -19.09
N PHE A 121 7.56 -6.14 -18.94
CA PHE A 121 6.67 -5.90 -20.08
C PHE A 121 7.26 -4.95 -21.10
N ILE A 122 7.91 -3.86 -20.68
CA ILE A 122 8.59 -2.91 -21.59
C ILE A 122 9.64 -3.64 -22.44
N ARG A 123 10.48 -4.47 -21.82
CA ARG A 123 11.50 -5.26 -22.53
C ARG A 123 10.91 -6.28 -23.48
N LYS A 124 9.81 -6.93 -23.09
CA LYS A 124 9.13 -7.93 -23.92
C LYS A 124 8.47 -7.33 -25.15
N GLU A 125 7.94 -6.12 -25.02
CA GLU A 125 7.33 -5.40 -26.15
C GLU A 125 8.36 -4.86 -27.15
N GLY A 126 9.58 -4.61 -26.70
CA GLY A 126 10.61 -3.96 -27.52
C GLY A 126 10.19 -2.56 -27.98
N SER A 127 9.30 -1.90 -27.21
CA SER A 127 8.75 -0.61 -27.61
C SER A 127 9.75 0.51 -27.34
N ASP A 128 9.99 1.33 -28.36
CA ASP A 128 10.68 2.62 -28.21
C ASP A 128 9.71 3.60 -27.55
N GLY A 129 10.08 4.10 -26.39
CA GLY A 129 9.33 5.14 -25.70
C GLY A 129 9.28 4.92 -24.20
N GLU A 130 9.46 6.02 -23.48
CA GLU A 130 9.47 6.06 -22.03
C GLU A 130 8.04 5.93 -21.47
N VAL A 131 7.88 5.11 -20.44
CA VAL A 131 6.65 5.05 -19.65
C VAL A 131 6.76 6.05 -18.52
N ASN A 132 5.78 6.92 -18.40
CA ASN A 132 5.73 7.97 -17.39
C ASN A 132 4.77 7.58 -16.26
N VAL A 133 5.34 7.35 -15.09
CA VAL A 133 4.60 6.98 -13.87
C VAL A 133 4.24 8.26 -13.14
N LEU A 134 2.94 8.47 -12.93
CA LEU A 134 2.43 9.57 -12.11
C LEU A 134 1.99 9.02 -10.76
N VAL A 135 2.42 9.65 -9.68
CA VAL A 135 2.02 9.27 -8.33
C VAL A 135 1.75 10.50 -7.47
N ALA A 136 0.56 10.57 -6.89
CA ALA A 136 0.24 11.52 -5.84
C ALA A 136 0.54 10.90 -4.49
N THR A 137 1.16 11.66 -3.58
CA THR A 137 1.58 11.12 -2.29
C THR A 137 1.33 12.06 -1.12
N SER A 138 1.02 11.46 0.04
CA SER A 138 1.08 12.10 1.35
C SER A 138 2.39 11.79 2.09
N GLY A 139 3.33 11.07 1.45
CA GLY A 139 4.66 10.75 1.98
C GLY A 139 5.15 9.35 1.61
N ASP A 140 4.62 8.30 2.21
CA ASP A 140 5.14 6.93 2.09
C ASP A 140 5.00 6.33 0.68
N THR A 141 3.89 6.59 0.00
CA THR A 141 3.68 6.09 -1.36
C THR A 141 4.74 6.66 -2.32
N GLY A 142 4.96 7.97 -2.28
CA GLY A 142 5.99 8.64 -3.11
C GLY A 142 7.39 8.15 -2.79
N SER A 143 7.70 7.98 -1.51
CA SER A 143 8.98 7.43 -1.07
C SER A 143 9.24 6.04 -1.65
N ALA A 144 8.28 5.13 -1.50
CA ALA A 144 8.39 3.76 -1.96
C ALA A 144 8.46 3.66 -3.49
N VAL A 145 7.60 4.41 -4.19
CA VAL A 145 7.58 4.42 -5.66
C VAL A 145 8.87 5.00 -6.22
N ALA A 146 9.31 6.15 -5.74
CA ALA A 146 10.54 6.78 -6.21
C ALA A 146 11.75 5.84 -6.03
N ASN A 147 11.87 5.21 -4.88
CA ASN A 147 12.97 4.27 -4.62
C ASN A 147 12.84 2.95 -5.39
N GLY A 148 11.64 2.41 -5.51
CA GLY A 148 11.39 1.18 -6.24
C GLY A 148 11.66 1.28 -7.73
N PHE A 149 11.44 2.45 -8.32
CA PHE A 149 11.63 2.74 -9.75
C PHE A 149 12.96 3.45 -10.07
N LEU A 150 13.74 3.81 -9.05
CA LEU A 150 15.01 4.52 -9.26
C LEU A 150 15.95 3.73 -10.17
N GLY A 151 16.41 4.38 -11.26
CA GLY A 151 17.34 3.78 -12.21
C GLY A 151 16.75 2.69 -13.09
N VAL A 152 15.44 2.51 -13.12
CA VAL A 152 14.78 1.53 -14.01
C VAL A 152 14.69 2.09 -15.41
N ASP A 153 15.35 1.43 -16.36
CA ASP A 153 15.39 1.85 -17.76
C ASP A 153 14.00 1.90 -18.40
N GLY A 154 13.75 2.92 -19.19
CA GLY A 154 12.50 3.11 -19.92
C GLY A 154 11.34 3.63 -19.08
N ILE A 155 11.60 4.04 -17.84
CA ILE A 155 10.57 4.55 -16.92
C ILE A 155 11.02 5.89 -16.33
N HIS A 156 10.15 6.90 -16.37
CA HIS A 156 10.29 8.15 -15.62
C HIS A 156 9.17 8.29 -14.60
N VAL A 157 9.47 8.75 -13.39
CA VAL A 157 8.50 8.89 -12.31
C VAL A 157 8.35 10.36 -11.93
N TYR A 158 7.10 10.82 -11.88
CA TYR A 158 6.70 12.11 -11.34
C TYR A 158 5.95 11.93 -10.03
N VAL A 159 6.55 12.43 -8.94
CA VAL A 159 5.99 12.36 -7.59
C VAL A 159 5.39 13.72 -7.25
N LEU A 160 4.07 13.79 -7.15
CA LEU A 160 3.33 15.00 -6.77
C LEU A 160 3.02 14.97 -5.28
N TYR A 161 3.44 15.98 -4.55
CA TYR A 161 3.21 16.06 -3.11
C TYR A 161 2.78 17.47 -2.68
N PRO A 162 1.97 17.59 -1.62
CA PRO A 162 1.48 18.88 -1.15
C PRO A 162 2.56 19.61 -0.34
N LYS A 163 2.86 20.83 -0.72
CA LYS A 163 3.86 21.70 -0.09
C LYS A 163 3.61 21.83 1.42
N GLY A 164 4.64 21.51 2.21
CA GLY A 164 4.61 21.66 3.66
C GLY A 164 3.68 20.71 4.42
N LYS A 165 3.11 19.69 3.74
CA LYS A 165 2.17 18.72 4.32
C LYS A 165 2.76 17.32 4.53
N VAL A 166 3.97 17.11 4.07
CA VAL A 166 4.72 15.86 4.21
C VAL A 166 5.83 16.07 5.22
N SER A 167 6.13 15.07 6.05
CA SER A 167 7.25 15.19 6.99
C SER A 167 8.56 15.42 6.23
N LYS A 168 9.50 16.17 6.82
CA LYS A 168 10.80 16.44 6.20
C LYS A 168 11.56 15.16 5.88
N ILE A 169 11.42 14.16 6.72
CA ILE A 169 12.06 12.85 6.55
C ILE A 169 11.47 12.13 5.34
N GLN A 170 10.14 12.03 5.24
CA GLN A 170 9.48 11.43 4.09
C GLN A 170 9.79 12.17 2.79
N GLU A 171 9.74 13.51 2.83
CA GLU A 171 10.06 14.35 1.67
C GLU A 171 11.48 14.08 1.16
N SER A 172 12.46 13.92 2.04
CA SER A 172 13.84 13.63 1.65
C SER A 172 13.99 12.32 0.87
N GLN A 173 13.10 11.35 1.07
CA GLN A 173 13.16 10.04 0.42
C GLN A 173 12.81 10.06 -1.07
N PHE A 174 12.18 11.10 -1.58
CA PHE A 174 11.87 11.24 -3.01
C PHE A 174 12.37 12.54 -3.65
N THR A 175 12.76 13.54 -2.85
CA THR A 175 13.27 14.81 -3.40
C THR A 175 14.79 14.84 -3.60
N THR A 176 15.50 13.84 -3.11
CA THR A 176 16.97 13.82 -3.14
C THR A 176 17.55 12.83 -4.17
N LEU A 177 16.71 12.16 -4.93
CA LEU A 177 17.13 11.06 -5.80
C LEU A 177 17.64 11.48 -7.17
N GLY A 178 16.97 12.42 -7.83
CA GLY A 178 17.31 12.79 -9.21
C GLY A 178 17.12 11.64 -10.20
N GLN A 179 17.99 11.53 -11.20
CA GLN A 179 17.93 10.51 -12.26
C GLN A 179 16.58 10.49 -12.98
N ASN A 180 15.88 9.35 -13.00
CA ASN A 180 14.56 9.18 -13.60
C ASN A 180 13.41 9.58 -12.67
N ILE A 181 13.69 10.25 -11.55
CA ILE A 181 12.68 10.69 -10.58
C ILE A 181 12.60 12.22 -10.58
N THR A 182 11.38 12.73 -10.77
CA THR A 182 11.05 14.16 -10.66
C THR A 182 10.05 14.37 -9.54
N ALA A 183 10.42 15.13 -8.52
CA ALA A 183 9.53 15.53 -7.45
C ALA A 183 8.86 16.87 -7.80
N ILE A 184 7.54 16.93 -7.68
CA ILE A 184 6.73 18.12 -7.96
C ILE A 184 6.03 18.55 -6.67
N GLU A 185 6.43 19.72 -6.17
CA GLU A 185 5.87 20.36 -5.00
C GLU A 185 4.65 21.20 -5.41
N VAL A 186 3.47 20.74 -5.04
CA VAL A 186 2.20 21.37 -5.42
C VAL A 186 1.76 22.31 -4.31
N ASP A 187 1.44 23.57 -4.69
CA ASP A 187 0.85 24.53 -3.76
C ASP A 187 -0.65 24.24 -3.55
N GLY A 188 -0.90 23.25 -2.69
CA GLY A 188 -2.23 22.73 -2.42
C GLY A 188 -2.22 21.66 -1.33
N VAL A 189 -3.24 20.81 -1.35
CA VAL A 189 -3.40 19.66 -0.45
C VAL A 189 -3.28 18.35 -1.22
N PHE A 190 -3.28 17.23 -0.52
CA PHE A 190 -3.16 15.90 -1.16
C PHE A 190 -4.24 15.65 -2.22
N ASP A 191 -5.47 16.06 -1.95
CA ASP A 191 -6.59 15.93 -2.92
C ASP A 191 -6.33 16.69 -4.22
N ASP A 192 -5.64 17.83 -4.16
CA ASP A 192 -5.22 18.59 -5.35
C ASP A 192 -4.18 17.78 -6.16
N CYS A 193 -3.23 17.15 -5.50
CA CYS A 193 -2.26 16.27 -6.16
C CYS A 193 -2.94 15.09 -6.86
N GLN A 194 -3.90 14.45 -6.20
CA GLN A 194 -4.69 13.37 -6.80
C GLN A 194 -5.51 13.85 -7.99
N ALA A 195 -6.11 15.03 -7.90
CA ALA A 195 -6.87 15.61 -9.01
C ALA A 195 -6.00 15.88 -10.23
N LEU A 196 -4.77 16.40 -10.04
CA LEU A 196 -3.82 16.61 -11.14
C LEU A 196 -3.49 15.29 -11.85
N VAL A 197 -3.22 14.23 -11.11
CA VAL A 197 -2.93 12.90 -11.67
C VAL A 197 -4.14 12.35 -12.42
N LYS A 198 -5.31 12.39 -11.83
CA LYS A 198 -6.56 11.93 -12.49
C LYS A 198 -6.84 12.71 -13.78
N ASN A 199 -6.69 14.01 -13.76
CA ASN A 199 -6.90 14.88 -14.94
C ASN A 199 -5.89 14.56 -16.05
N ALA A 200 -4.64 14.26 -15.70
CA ALA A 200 -3.64 13.84 -16.69
C ALA A 200 -4.04 12.54 -17.40
N PHE A 201 -4.57 11.56 -16.68
CA PHE A 201 -5.07 10.32 -17.28
C PHE A 201 -6.27 10.52 -18.19
N MET A 202 -7.05 11.57 -17.99
CA MET A 202 -8.23 11.89 -18.79
C MET A 202 -7.93 12.86 -19.94
N ASP A 203 -6.74 13.43 -19.99
CA ASP A 203 -6.36 14.41 -21.02
C ASP A 203 -5.90 13.71 -22.30
N GLU A 204 -6.65 13.89 -23.38
CA GLU A 204 -6.38 13.23 -24.67
C GLU A 204 -5.03 13.65 -25.25
N GLU A 205 -4.67 14.92 -25.15
CA GLU A 205 -3.43 15.44 -25.69
C GLU A 205 -2.23 14.82 -24.97
N LEU A 206 -2.24 14.77 -23.64
CA LEU A 206 -1.18 14.12 -22.88
C LEU A 206 -1.06 12.63 -23.20
N ASN A 207 -2.17 11.91 -23.27
CA ASN A 207 -2.17 10.49 -23.60
C ASN A 207 -1.75 10.18 -25.04
N HIS A 208 -1.85 11.17 -25.93
CA HIS A 208 -1.31 11.07 -27.29
C HIS A 208 0.22 11.28 -27.33
N HIS A 209 0.75 12.15 -26.48
CA HIS A 209 2.17 12.51 -26.47
C HIS A 209 3.02 11.61 -25.59
N MET A 210 2.47 11.05 -24.53
CA MET A 210 3.23 10.25 -23.56
C MET A 210 2.44 9.04 -23.04
N LYS A 211 3.16 7.95 -22.80
CA LYS A 211 2.59 6.76 -22.16
C LYS A 211 2.49 7.02 -20.64
N LEU A 212 1.28 7.15 -20.12
CA LEU A 212 1.02 7.41 -18.71
C LEU A 212 0.55 6.17 -17.99
N THR A 213 1.06 5.94 -16.76
CA THR A 213 0.53 4.95 -15.83
C THR A 213 0.56 5.48 -14.41
N SER A 214 -0.27 4.90 -13.53
CA SER A 214 -0.31 5.24 -12.11
C SER A 214 0.37 4.16 -11.27
N ALA A 215 1.19 4.58 -10.33
CA ALA A 215 1.77 3.71 -9.32
C ALA A 215 1.06 3.81 -7.95
N ASN A 216 -0.12 4.39 -7.87
CA ASN A 216 -0.94 4.36 -6.66
C ASN A 216 -1.57 2.98 -6.43
N SER A 217 -2.17 2.76 -5.27
CA SER A 217 -2.75 1.48 -4.85
C SER A 217 -3.90 0.96 -5.71
N ILE A 218 -4.35 1.75 -6.68
CA ILE A 218 -5.34 1.31 -7.68
C ILE A 218 -4.76 0.34 -8.72
N ASN A 219 -3.44 0.38 -8.95
CA ASN A 219 -2.79 -0.51 -9.92
C ASN A 219 -2.66 -1.94 -9.36
N VAL A 220 -3.06 -2.95 -10.15
CA VAL A 220 -3.00 -4.36 -9.73
C VAL A 220 -1.60 -4.82 -9.37
N ALA A 221 -0.57 -4.30 -10.02
CA ALA A 221 0.82 -4.62 -9.71
C ALA A 221 1.31 -4.01 -8.38
N ARG A 222 0.57 -3.03 -7.84
CA ARG A 222 0.86 -2.40 -6.56
C ARG A 222 0.18 -3.08 -5.39
N PHE A 223 -1.10 -3.45 -5.51
CA PHE A 223 -1.82 -4.01 -4.37
C PHE A 223 -1.73 -5.54 -4.27
N LEU A 224 -1.76 -6.29 -5.37
CA LEU A 224 -1.73 -7.76 -5.33
C LEU A 224 -0.49 -8.31 -4.59
N PRO A 225 0.73 -7.80 -4.82
CA PRO A 225 1.91 -8.28 -4.10
C PRO A 225 1.86 -8.06 -2.58
N GLN A 226 1.03 -7.17 -2.11
CA GLN A 226 0.83 -6.96 -0.68
C GLN A 226 0.20 -8.18 0.01
N ALA A 227 -0.40 -9.09 -0.73
CA ALA A 227 -0.86 -10.36 -0.18
C ALA A 227 0.28 -11.19 0.41
N PHE A 228 1.49 -11.06 -0.12
CA PHE A 228 2.65 -11.88 0.28
C PHE A 228 2.91 -11.86 1.78
N TYR A 229 2.92 -10.72 2.39
CA TYR A 229 3.25 -10.62 3.81
C TYR A 229 2.16 -11.14 4.74
N TYR A 230 0.90 -11.23 4.30
CA TYR A 230 -0.15 -11.86 5.10
C TYR A 230 -0.03 -13.39 5.13
N PHE A 231 0.35 -14.00 3.99
CA PHE A 231 0.68 -15.43 3.95
C PHE A 231 1.91 -15.72 4.81
N ASN A 232 2.93 -14.88 4.74
CA ASN A 232 4.12 -15.03 5.58
C ASN A 232 3.79 -14.86 7.07
N ALA A 233 2.97 -13.88 7.42
CA ALA A 233 2.53 -13.69 8.80
C ALA A 233 1.80 -14.94 9.33
N TYR A 234 0.90 -15.50 8.55
CA TYR A 234 0.23 -16.75 8.90
C TYR A 234 1.24 -17.89 9.12
N ALA A 235 2.21 -18.04 8.20
CA ALA A 235 3.26 -19.06 8.32
C ALA A 235 4.07 -18.90 9.61
N ARG A 236 4.48 -17.68 9.94
CA ARG A 236 5.26 -17.40 11.17
C ARG A 236 4.44 -17.62 12.43
N MET A 237 3.15 -17.31 12.42
CA MET A 237 2.26 -17.60 13.54
C MET A 237 2.01 -19.10 13.69
N LYS A 238 1.86 -19.83 12.60
CA LYS A 238 1.72 -21.27 12.60
C LYS A 238 2.95 -21.98 13.15
N GLU A 239 4.15 -21.51 12.80
CA GLU A 239 5.42 -22.01 13.36
C GLU A 239 5.45 -21.93 14.89
N GLN A 240 4.78 -20.95 15.48
CA GLN A 240 4.66 -20.75 16.93
C GLN A 240 3.44 -21.47 17.54
N GLY A 241 2.65 -22.19 16.74
CA GLY A 241 1.42 -22.86 17.21
C GLY A 241 0.27 -21.89 17.52
N LEU A 242 0.26 -20.69 16.92
CA LEU A 242 -0.67 -19.59 17.25
C LEU A 242 -1.62 -19.21 16.11
N ALA A 243 -1.73 -20.05 15.08
CA ALA A 243 -2.49 -19.70 13.86
C ALA A 243 -3.96 -20.18 13.88
N GLU A 244 -4.41 -20.93 14.85
CA GLU A 244 -5.75 -21.56 14.83
C GLU A 244 -6.90 -20.54 14.86
N ASN A 245 -6.80 -19.49 15.65
CA ASN A 245 -7.81 -18.44 15.78
C ASN A 245 -7.20 -17.07 15.48
N LEU A 246 -6.53 -16.96 14.35
CA LEU A 246 -5.79 -15.76 13.97
C LEU A 246 -6.73 -14.67 13.46
N VAL A 247 -6.59 -13.48 14.07
CA VAL A 247 -7.24 -12.24 13.64
C VAL A 247 -6.18 -11.30 13.08
N MET A 248 -6.38 -10.80 11.88
CA MET A 248 -5.49 -9.79 11.28
C MET A 248 -6.13 -8.41 11.34
N CYS A 249 -5.40 -7.45 11.89
CA CYS A 249 -5.81 -6.06 11.95
C CYS A 249 -4.95 -5.20 11.03
N VAL A 250 -5.59 -4.48 10.12
CA VAL A 250 -4.91 -3.70 9.10
C VAL A 250 -5.29 -2.22 9.23
N PRO A 251 -4.35 -1.35 9.64
CA PRO A 251 -4.53 0.09 9.52
C PRO A 251 -4.68 0.46 8.06
N SER A 252 -5.80 1.08 7.70
CA SER A 252 -6.16 1.26 6.29
C SER A 252 -6.63 2.68 5.99
N GLY A 253 -6.05 3.27 4.94
CA GLY A 253 -6.46 4.55 4.38
C GLY A 253 -7.16 4.36 3.04
N ASN A 254 -6.41 3.97 2.01
CA ASN A 254 -6.94 3.70 0.67
C ASN A 254 -7.38 2.24 0.47
N PHE A 255 -7.21 1.42 1.47
CA PHE A 255 -7.65 0.01 1.56
C PHE A 255 -7.01 -0.96 0.57
N GLY A 256 -5.94 -0.57 -0.10
CA GLY A 256 -5.17 -1.49 -0.94
C GLY A 256 -4.55 -2.63 -0.14
N ASN A 257 -4.00 -2.33 1.03
CA ASN A 257 -3.34 -3.31 1.89
C ASN A 257 -4.32 -4.37 2.45
N ILE A 258 -5.44 -3.96 3.01
CA ILE A 258 -6.44 -4.92 3.49
C ILE A 258 -7.11 -5.67 2.33
N CYS A 259 -7.33 -5.01 1.20
CA CYS A 259 -7.86 -5.66 0.01
C CYS A 259 -6.99 -6.84 -0.43
N ALA A 260 -5.67 -6.69 -0.39
CA ALA A 260 -4.74 -7.78 -0.66
C ALA A 260 -4.86 -8.93 0.35
N ALA A 261 -5.06 -8.63 1.63
CA ALA A 261 -5.32 -9.64 2.66
C ALA A 261 -6.61 -10.41 2.38
N LEU A 262 -7.66 -9.71 1.95
CA LEU A 262 -8.95 -10.31 1.61
C LEU A 262 -8.86 -11.19 0.35
N PHE A 263 -8.03 -10.82 -0.61
CA PHE A 263 -7.70 -11.70 -1.74
C PHE A 263 -7.02 -12.97 -1.26
N GLY A 264 -6.05 -12.84 -0.34
CA GLY A 264 -5.41 -13.99 0.29
C GLY A 264 -6.40 -14.91 0.98
N HIS A 265 -7.37 -14.35 1.71
CA HIS A 265 -8.43 -15.13 2.34
C HIS A 265 -9.28 -15.88 1.30
N THR A 266 -9.61 -15.24 0.19
CA THR A 266 -10.33 -15.89 -0.92
C THR A 266 -9.49 -17.01 -1.56
N MET A 267 -8.17 -16.91 -1.53
CA MET A 267 -7.23 -17.96 -1.98
C MET A 267 -7.12 -19.15 -1.01
N GLY A 268 -7.70 -19.05 0.17
CA GLY A 268 -7.70 -20.09 1.18
C GLY A 268 -6.88 -19.78 2.44
N LEU A 269 -6.28 -18.58 2.55
CA LEU A 269 -5.54 -18.18 3.75
C LEU A 269 -6.43 -18.31 5.00
N PRO A 270 -6.06 -19.18 5.98
CA PRO A 270 -6.95 -19.54 7.08
C PRO A 270 -6.94 -18.51 8.22
N VAL A 271 -7.27 -17.26 7.90
CA VAL A 271 -7.49 -16.20 8.88
C VAL A 271 -8.96 -16.20 9.30
N LYS A 272 -9.21 -16.16 10.59
CA LYS A 272 -10.56 -16.25 11.13
C LYS A 272 -11.42 -15.03 10.76
N ARG A 273 -10.87 -13.84 10.90
CA ARG A 273 -11.51 -12.56 10.59
C ARG A 273 -10.50 -11.43 10.51
N PHE A 274 -10.97 -10.30 10.02
CA PHE A 274 -10.16 -9.10 9.87
C PHE A 274 -10.73 -7.93 10.67
N ILE A 275 -9.85 -7.01 11.06
CA ILE A 275 -10.24 -5.71 11.61
C ILE A 275 -9.63 -4.63 10.73
N ALA A 276 -10.46 -3.74 10.19
CA ALA A 276 -10.01 -2.55 9.50
C ALA A 276 -9.94 -1.40 10.50
N ALA A 277 -8.72 -0.94 10.80
CA ALA A 277 -8.52 0.16 11.72
C ALA A 277 -8.38 1.48 10.97
N ASN A 278 -9.15 2.49 11.36
CA ASN A 278 -9.14 3.83 10.79
C ASN A 278 -8.69 4.87 11.81
N ASN A 279 -8.21 6.00 11.31
CA ASN A 279 -8.13 7.24 12.06
C ASN A 279 -9.50 7.97 12.04
N ALA A 280 -9.54 9.30 12.22
CA ALA A 280 -10.80 10.05 12.16
C ALA A 280 -11.47 10.08 10.78
N ASN A 281 -10.78 9.61 9.74
CA ASN A 281 -11.36 9.39 8.41
C ASN A 281 -12.02 7.99 8.40
N ASP A 282 -13.22 7.93 8.89
CA ASP A 282 -13.93 6.72 9.30
C ASP A 282 -14.95 6.20 8.28
N ILE A 283 -14.77 6.49 7.01
CA ILE A 283 -15.73 6.20 5.94
C ILE A 283 -16.10 4.70 5.92
N PHE A 284 -15.10 3.82 5.97
CA PHE A 284 -15.35 2.37 5.95
C PHE A 284 -15.97 1.87 7.27
N PHE A 285 -15.55 2.43 8.41
CA PHE A 285 -16.17 2.12 9.70
C PHE A 285 -17.67 2.45 9.68
N GLN A 286 -18.05 3.63 9.19
CA GLN A 286 -19.45 4.03 9.05
C GLN A 286 -20.20 3.11 8.08
N TYR A 287 -19.58 2.71 6.97
CA TYR A 287 -20.16 1.73 6.05
C TYR A 287 -20.47 0.41 6.76
N LEU A 288 -19.56 -0.12 7.57
CA LEU A 288 -19.80 -1.35 8.32
C LEU A 288 -20.99 -1.21 9.28
N GLN A 289 -21.17 -0.06 9.89
CA GLN A 289 -22.28 0.20 10.82
C GLN A 289 -23.64 0.41 10.11
N THR A 290 -23.63 1.08 8.96
CA THR A 290 -24.87 1.58 8.32
C THR A 290 -25.25 0.89 7.03
N GLY A 291 -24.31 0.20 6.37
CA GLY A 291 -24.47 -0.33 5.02
C GLY A 291 -24.40 0.76 3.92
N ARG A 292 -24.09 2.00 4.29
CA ARG A 292 -23.99 3.13 3.35
C ARG A 292 -22.55 3.59 3.20
N TYR A 293 -22.07 3.63 1.98
CA TYR A 293 -20.78 4.20 1.67
C TYR A 293 -20.93 5.68 1.31
N GLU A 294 -20.46 6.54 2.20
CA GLU A 294 -20.62 7.99 2.09
C GLU A 294 -19.24 8.67 2.21
N PRO A 295 -18.55 8.95 1.09
CA PRO A 295 -17.31 9.71 1.10
C PRO A 295 -17.46 11.06 1.78
N LYS A 296 -16.39 11.49 2.45
CA LYS A 296 -16.34 12.77 3.18
C LYS A 296 -15.03 13.50 2.83
N PRO A 297 -14.99 14.84 3.03
CA PRO A 297 -13.74 15.57 2.94
C PRO A 297 -12.68 14.99 3.88
N THR A 298 -11.46 14.88 3.39
CA THR A 298 -10.33 14.37 4.16
C THR A 298 -10.01 15.26 5.35
N ARG A 299 -9.78 14.65 6.50
CA ARG A 299 -9.30 15.31 7.72
C ARG A 299 -7.84 14.99 7.95
N GLN A 300 -7.04 15.99 8.31
CA GLN A 300 -5.66 15.78 8.73
C GLN A 300 -5.58 15.16 10.13
N THR A 301 -4.75 14.13 10.26
CA THR A 301 -4.53 13.41 11.52
C THR A 301 -3.05 13.14 11.78
N LEU A 302 -2.74 12.60 12.96
CA LEU A 302 -1.40 12.10 13.30
C LEU A 302 -0.98 10.95 12.36
N ALA A 303 -1.92 10.09 11.99
CA ALA A 303 -1.69 8.96 11.09
C ALA A 303 -1.99 9.36 9.63
N ASN A 304 -1.18 10.26 9.10
CA ASN A 304 -1.45 11.00 7.87
C ASN A 304 -1.59 10.14 6.60
N ALA A 305 -0.94 8.99 6.53
CA ALA A 305 -1.08 8.08 5.38
C ALA A 305 -2.47 7.45 5.26
N MET A 306 -3.27 7.52 6.33
CA MET A 306 -4.67 7.09 6.37
C MET A 306 -5.66 8.27 6.25
N ASP A 307 -5.20 9.45 5.93
CA ASP A 307 -6.05 10.63 5.69
C ASP A 307 -6.69 10.54 4.31
N VAL A 308 -7.71 9.71 4.20
CA VAL A 308 -8.42 9.42 2.96
C VAL A 308 -9.92 9.46 3.19
N GLY A 309 -10.59 10.41 2.54
CA GLY A 309 -12.03 10.61 2.65
C GLY A 309 -12.86 9.79 1.67
N ASP A 310 -12.23 9.18 0.66
CA ASP A 310 -12.86 8.32 -0.35
C ASP A 310 -11.91 7.18 -0.72
N PRO A 311 -11.90 6.09 0.07
CA PRO A 311 -11.02 4.94 -0.17
C PRO A 311 -11.24 4.28 -1.53
N SER A 312 -10.32 4.42 -2.46
CA SER A 312 -10.45 3.92 -3.84
C SER A 312 -10.69 2.41 -3.91
N ASN A 313 -10.02 1.64 -3.05
CA ASN A 313 -10.13 0.18 -3.04
C ASN A 313 -11.41 -0.34 -2.37
N PHE A 314 -12.27 0.51 -1.85
CA PHE A 314 -13.60 0.10 -1.41
C PHE A 314 -14.37 -0.59 -2.54
N ALA A 315 -14.27 -0.07 -3.75
CA ALA A 315 -14.89 -0.68 -4.94
C ALA A 315 -14.48 -2.14 -5.14
N ARG A 316 -13.20 -2.47 -4.91
CA ARG A 316 -12.70 -3.85 -4.99
C ARG A 316 -13.25 -4.75 -3.89
N ILE A 317 -13.28 -4.26 -2.66
CA ILE A 317 -13.85 -5.02 -1.53
C ILE A 317 -15.33 -5.28 -1.77
N TYR A 318 -16.06 -4.28 -2.20
CA TYR A 318 -17.49 -4.37 -2.50
C TYR A 318 -17.77 -5.39 -3.60
N ASP A 319 -17.02 -5.33 -4.70
CA ASP A 319 -17.11 -6.28 -5.81
C ASP A 319 -16.71 -7.71 -5.38
N LEU A 320 -15.63 -7.87 -4.62
CA LEU A 320 -15.12 -9.15 -4.15
C LEU A 320 -16.18 -9.97 -3.37
N TYR A 321 -17.02 -9.29 -2.62
CA TYR A 321 -18.08 -9.90 -1.80
C TYR A 321 -19.46 -9.81 -2.42
N GLY A 322 -19.53 -9.58 -3.74
CA GLY A 322 -20.79 -9.56 -4.49
C GLY A 322 -21.70 -8.41 -4.08
N GLU A 323 -21.13 -7.26 -3.74
CA GLU A 323 -21.86 -6.06 -3.35
C GLU A 323 -22.72 -6.25 -2.09
N SER A 324 -22.33 -7.18 -1.22
CA SER A 324 -23.09 -7.57 -0.03
C SER A 324 -22.46 -7.02 1.25
N HIS A 325 -23.11 -6.03 1.85
CA HIS A 325 -22.76 -5.52 3.17
C HIS A 325 -22.73 -6.64 4.23
N ALA A 326 -23.70 -7.54 4.19
CA ALA A 326 -23.79 -8.66 5.16
C ALA A 326 -22.54 -9.58 5.06
N ARG A 327 -22.10 -9.90 3.86
CA ARG A 327 -20.89 -10.73 3.65
C ARG A 327 -19.64 -10.02 4.13
N ILE A 328 -19.51 -8.72 3.82
CA ILE A 328 -18.36 -7.91 4.26
C ILE A 328 -18.34 -7.83 5.79
N SER A 329 -19.42 -7.43 6.42
CA SER A 329 -19.48 -7.25 7.88
C SER A 329 -19.45 -8.55 8.67
N SER A 330 -19.70 -9.70 8.06
CA SER A 330 -19.50 -11.00 8.69
C SER A 330 -18.03 -11.39 8.86
N LEU A 331 -17.15 -10.87 8.00
CA LEU A 331 -15.72 -11.18 7.99
C LEU A 331 -14.86 -10.04 8.55
N ILE A 332 -15.28 -8.79 8.32
CA ILE A 332 -14.51 -7.59 8.65
C ILE A 332 -15.27 -6.77 9.69
N SER A 333 -14.63 -6.53 10.82
CA SER A 333 -15.04 -5.51 11.78
C SER A 333 -14.20 -4.26 11.63
N GLY A 334 -14.64 -3.14 12.18
CA GLY A 334 -13.96 -1.86 12.07
C GLY A 334 -13.66 -1.23 13.42
N ALA A 335 -12.70 -0.32 13.41
CA ALA A 335 -12.38 0.54 14.54
C ALA A 335 -11.96 1.91 14.02
N THR A 336 -12.20 2.96 14.80
CA THR A 336 -11.80 4.32 14.44
C THR A 336 -11.29 5.05 15.69
N TYR A 337 -10.22 5.83 15.52
CA TYR A 337 -9.54 6.49 16.63
C TYR A 337 -9.23 7.96 16.30
N SER A 338 -9.46 8.83 17.29
CA SER A 338 -9.05 10.23 17.23
C SER A 338 -7.54 10.36 17.46
N ASP A 339 -6.98 11.52 17.14
CA ASP A 339 -5.57 11.84 17.43
C ASP A 339 -5.21 11.69 18.89
N GLU A 340 -6.10 12.10 19.79
CA GLU A 340 -5.93 11.95 21.23
C GLU A 340 -5.85 10.47 21.64
N GLN A 341 -6.74 9.63 21.10
CA GLN A 341 -6.72 8.19 21.34
C GLN A 341 -5.46 7.53 20.77
N ILE A 342 -5.03 7.94 19.57
CA ILE A 342 -3.79 7.45 18.95
C ILE A 342 -2.58 7.78 19.82
N ALA A 343 -2.44 9.02 20.26
CA ALA A 343 -1.34 9.46 21.11
C ALA A 343 -1.33 8.73 22.45
N ASP A 344 -2.49 8.57 23.08
CA ASP A 344 -2.60 7.84 24.34
C ASP A 344 -2.23 6.35 24.17
N THR A 345 -2.65 5.73 23.08
CA THR A 345 -2.28 4.35 22.75
C THR A 345 -0.78 4.19 22.56
N MET A 346 -0.12 5.10 21.84
CA MET A 346 1.33 5.07 21.65
C MET A 346 2.05 5.13 23.01
N ARG A 347 1.69 6.08 23.87
CA ARG A 347 2.28 6.22 25.22
C ARG A 347 2.09 4.97 26.06
N ARG A 348 0.88 4.43 26.11
CA ARG A 348 0.57 3.25 26.94
C ARG A 348 1.31 2.01 26.43
N CYS A 349 1.33 1.78 25.13
CA CYS A 349 2.05 0.65 24.55
C CYS A 349 3.55 0.72 24.89
N HIS A 350 4.18 1.86 24.67
CA HIS A 350 5.59 2.05 24.99
C HIS A 350 5.87 1.86 26.49
N THR A 351 5.06 2.45 27.34
CA THR A 351 5.23 2.35 28.81
C THR A 351 5.06 0.92 29.33
N THR A 352 4.10 0.17 28.79
CA THR A 352 3.76 -1.17 29.31
C THR A 352 4.56 -2.29 28.66
N THR A 353 4.95 -2.15 27.40
CA THR A 353 5.60 -3.22 26.62
C THR A 353 7.00 -2.88 26.15
N GLY A 354 7.37 -1.62 26.12
CA GLY A 354 8.62 -1.13 25.52
C GLY A 354 8.58 -1.03 24.00
N TYR A 355 7.49 -1.47 23.36
CA TYR A 355 7.35 -1.42 21.90
C TYR A 355 6.95 -0.01 21.45
N ILE A 356 7.69 0.53 20.48
CA ILE A 356 7.45 1.86 19.92
C ILE A 356 6.56 1.72 18.69
N LEU A 357 5.35 2.28 18.77
CA LEU A 357 4.42 2.31 17.66
C LEU A 357 4.60 3.60 16.84
N ASP A 358 4.40 3.49 15.52
CA ASP A 358 4.06 4.65 14.72
C ASP A 358 2.56 4.97 14.87
N PRO A 359 2.09 6.17 14.51
CA PRO A 359 0.69 6.52 14.67
C PRO A 359 -0.29 5.60 13.95
N HIS A 360 0.08 5.05 12.80
CA HIS A 360 -0.75 4.12 12.02
C HIS A 360 -0.89 2.77 12.72
N GLY A 361 0.23 2.20 13.15
CA GLY A 361 0.27 0.96 13.91
C GLY A 361 -0.47 1.07 15.24
N ALA A 362 -0.49 2.25 15.84
CA ALA A 362 -1.26 2.50 17.06
C ALA A 362 -2.76 2.24 16.86
N CYS A 363 -3.32 2.60 15.70
CA CYS A 363 -4.71 2.26 15.38
C CYS A 363 -4.91 0.75 15.34
N GLY A 364 -4.00 0.01 14.71
CA GLY A 364 -4.07 -1.45 14.63
C GLY A 364 -3.91 -2.14 15.99
N TYR A 365 -2.93 -1.71 16.77
CA TYR A 365 -2.70 -2.24 18.12
C TYR A 365 -3.92 -2.02 19.03
N GLN A 366 -4.45 -0.81 19.08
CA GLN A 366 -5.62 -0.51 19.90
C GLN A 366 -6.86 -1.25 19.43
N ALA A 367 -7.05 -1.43 18.12
CA ALA A 367 -8.16 -2.17 17.58
C ALA A 367 -8.14 -3.66 18.00
N LEU A 368 -6.96 -4.25 18.12
CA LEU A 368 -6.82 -5.59 18.69
C LEU A 368 -7.11 -5.60 20.19
N LYS A 369 -6.64 -4.61 20.93
CA LYS A 369 -6.95 -4.49 22.39
C LYS A 369 -8.46 -4.43 22.63
N ASP A 370 -9.17 -3.68 21.78
CA ASP A 370 -10.62 -3.47 21.91
C ASP A 370 -11.44 -4.64 21.34
N GLY A 371 -10.92 -5.33 20.31
CA GLY A 371 -11.72 -6.23 19.49
C GLY A 371 -11.41 -7.72 19.60
N LEU A 372 -10.30 -8.14 20.22
CA LEU A 372 -10.00 -9.57 20.38
C LEU A 372 -10.96 -10.22 21.35
N ARG A 373 -11.40 -11.41 20.98
CA ARG A 373 -12.29 -12.27 21.78
C ARG A 373 -11.48 -13.35 22.51
N PRO A 374 -11.99 -13.97 23.56
CA PRO A 374 -11.31 -15.06 24.24
C PRO A 374 -10.87 -16.17 23.28
N GLY A 375 -9.62 -16.61 23.39
CA GLY A 375 -9.03 -17.65 22.54
C GLY A 375 -8.52 -17.16 21.18
N GLU A 376 -8.71 -15.90 20.82
CA GLU A 376 -8.16 -15.31 19.60
C GLU A 376 -6.76 -14.76 19.82
N VAL A 377 -5.95 -14.81 18.76
CA VAL A 377 -4.63 -14.18 18.68
C VAL A 377 -4.64 -13.16 17.55
N GLY A 378 -4.15 -11.96 17.80
CA GLY A 378 -4.16 -10.87 16.84
C GLY A 378 -2.78 -10.51 16.33
N VAL A 379 -2.72 -10.21 15.02
CA VAL A 379 -1.57 -9.60 14.36
C VAL A 379 -2.02 -8.28 13.75
N PHE A 380 -1.39 -7.18 14.16
CA PHE A 380 -1.60 -5.89 13.49
C PHE A 380 -0.42 -5.56 12.60
N CYS A 381 -0.68 -4.82 11.51
CA CYS A 381 0.37 -4.32 10.65
C CYS A 381 1.00 -3.05 11.22
N GLU A 382 2.30 -3.08 11.46
CA GLU A 382 3.13 -1.89 11.69
C GLU A 382 3.66 -1.43 10.32
N THR A 383 2.98 -0.43 9.75
CA THR A 383 3.10 -0.10 8.33
C THR A 383 4.26 0.79 7.97
N ALA A 384 4.85 1.46 8.96
CA ALA A 384 6.02 2.32 8.78
C ALA A 384 6.88 2.32 10.05
N HIS A 385 8.18 2.53 9.87
CA HIS A 385 9.10 2.68 11.00
C HIS A 385 8.79 3.98 11.76
N PRO A 386 8.74 3.96 13.11
CA PRO A 386 8.43 5.15 13.90
C PRO A 386 9.32 6.36 13.62
N ALA A 387 10.57 6.15 13.24
CA ALA A 387 11.51 7.22 12.90
C ALA A 387 11.07 8.08 11.70
N LYS A 388 10.20 7.60 10.85
CA LYS A 388 9.62 8.40 9.74
C LYS A 388 8.72 9.53 10.26
N PHE A 389 8.24 9.38 11.49
CA PHE A 389 7.37 10.33 12.19
C PHE A 389 8.03 10.82 13.49
N LYS A 390 9.36 10.91 13.48
CA LYS A 390 10.18 11.15 14.68
C LYS A 390 9.69 12.30 15.55
N GLU A 391 9.40 13.47 14.99
CA GLU A 391 8.91 14.62 15.77
C GLU A 391 7.66 14.29 16.59
N LYS A 392 6.72 13.59 15.98
CA LYS A 392 5.45 13.20 16.62
C LYS A 392 5.68 12.11 17.67
N VAL A 393 6.44 11.07 17.31
CA VAL A 393 6.72 9.94 18.20
C VAL A 393 7.51 10.37 19.42
N ASP A 394 8.57 11.16 19.23
CA ASP A 394 9.38 11.67 20.32
C ASP A 394 8.56 12.55 21.28
N ALA A 395 7.72 13.42 20.76
CA ALA A 395 6.87 14.29 21.57
C ALA A 395 5.79 13.51 22.35
N ILE A 396 5.21 12.49 21.74
CA ILE A 396 4.15 11.67 22.35
C ILE A 396 4.73 10.74 23.42
N ASP A 397 5.79 10.02 23.11
CA ASP A 397 6.37 8.99 23.98
C ASP A 397 7.43 9.54 24.94
N SER A 398 7.82 10.80 24.79
CA SER A 398 8.91 11.44 25.55
C SER A 398 10.24 10.69 25.44
N ILE A 399 10.60 10.33 24.20
CA ILE A 399 11.80 9.59 23.85
C ILE A 399 12.56 10.28 22.72
N ASP A 400 13.72 9.76 22.39
CA ASP A 400 14.52 10.14 21.23
C ASP A 400 14.69 8.90 20.32
N VAL A 401 13.75 8.71 19.38
CA VAL A 401 13.79 7.58 18.47
C VAL A 401 15.02 7.65 17.59
N GLU A 402 15.81 6.59 17.58
CA GLU A 402 16.97 6.46 16.73
C GLU A 402 16.55 6.46 15.25
N ILE A 403 17.21 7.28 14.46
CA ILE A 403 17.00 7.30 12.99
C ILE A 403 17.88 6.20 12.37
N PRO A 404 17.30 5.18 11.72
CA PRO A 404 18.08 4.16 11.03
C PRO A 404 19.01 4.76 9.99
N GLU A 405 20.19 4.18 9.81
CA GLU A 405 21.22 4.68 8.89
C GLU A 405 20.68 4.88 7.46
N ARG A 406 19.85 3.96 6.99
CA ARG A 406 19.17 4.04 5.69
C ARG A 406 18.36 5.32 5.53
N LEU A 407 17.66 5.71 6.58
CA LEU A 407 16.83 6.92 6.59
C LEU A 407 17.68 8.18 6.71
N ALA A 408 18.70 8.14 7.57
CA ALA A 408 19.65 9.23 7.73
C ALA A 408 20.39 9.57 6.42
N ALA A 409 20.67 8.57 5.59
CA ALA A 409 21.31 8.76 4.30
C ALA A 409 20.49 9.66 3.35
N PHE A 410 19.15 9.49 3.31
CA PHE A 410 18.28 10.38 2.52
C PHE A 410 18.31 11.82 3.02
N MET A 411 18.36 12.01 4.33
CA MET A 411 18.36 13.35 4.95
C MET A 411 19.61 14.16 4.66
N LYS A 412 20.70 13.51 4.28
CA LYS A 412 21.97 14.16 3.85
C LYS A 412 21.92 14.64 2.40
N GLY A 413 20.96 14.20 1.61
CA GLY A 413 20.82 14.59 0.22
C GLY A 413 20.30 16.01 0.05
N GLN A 414 20.51 16.56 -1.15
CA GLN A 414 20.02 17.90 -1.50
C GLN A 414 18.62 17.79 -2.10
N LYS A 415 17.67 18.55 -1.57
CA LYS A 415 16.30 18.64 -2.10
C LYS A 415 16.32 19.19 -3.54
N GLN A 416 15.69 18.43 -4.43
CA GLN A 416 15.44 18.80 -5.82
C GLN A 416 13.95 18.64 -6.07
N SER A 417 13.24 19.73 -6.25
CA SER A 417 11.80 19.69 -6.55
C SER A 417 11.41 20.85 -7.45
N ILE A 418 10.32 20.65 -8.18
CA ILE A 418 9.75 21.64 -9.08
C ILE A 418 8.48 22.15 -8.41
N ALA A 419 8.40 23.46 -8.18
CA ALA A 419 7.21 24.08 -7.63
C ALA A 419 6.17 24.30 -8.73
N LEU A 420 4.96 23.81 -8.53
CA LEU A 420 3.82 24.06 -9.40
C LEU A 420 2.60 24.47 -8.60
N SER A 421 1.70 25.22 -9.27
CA SER A 421 0.38 25.48 -8.73
C SER A 421 -0.49 24.21 -8.75
N LYS A 422 -1.64 24.25 -8.11
CA LYS A 422 -2.65 23.19 -8.18
C LYS A 422 -3.47 23.21 -9.47
N ASP A 423 -3.23 24.16 -10.38
CA ASP A 423 -3.96 24.28 -11.63
C ASP A 423 -3.45 23.24 -12.64
N PHE A 424 -4.38 22.48 -13.21
CA PHE A 424 -4.04 21.42 -14.16
C PHE A 424 -3.28 21.94 -15.41
N ALA A 425 -3.60 23.14 -15.87
CA ALA A 425 -2.95 23.75 -17.02
C ALA A 425 -1.41 23.87 -16.82
N ASP A 426 -0.97 24.23 -15.62
CA ASP A 426 0.45 24.35 -15.30
C ASP A 426 1.14 22.98 -15.30
N PHE A 427 0.50 21.97 -14.71
CA PHE A 427 1.02 20.61 -14.72
C PHE A 427 1.07 20.00 -16.13
N LYS A 428 -0.01 20.15 -16.91
CA LYS A 428 -0.06 19.71 -18.30
C LYS A 428 1.05 20.35 -19.14
N ASN A 429 1.21 21.68 -19.07
CA ASN A 429 2.24 22.40 -19.78
C ASN A 429 3.65 21.94 -19.39
N TYR A 430 3.86 21.65 -18.11
CA TYR A 430 5.14 21.11 -17.64
C TYR A 430 5.45 19.75 -18.28
N LEU A 431 4.48 18.82 -18.28
CA LEU A 431 4.64 17.49 -18.87
C LEU A 431 4.90 17.56 -20.39
N LEU A 432 4.15 18.37 -21.12
CA LEU A 432 4.29 18.53 -22.57
C LEU A 432 5.64 19.12 -23.01
N ARG A 433 6.30 19.90 -22.15
CA ARG A 433 7.64 20.45 -22.44
C ARG A 433 8.77 19.42 -22.26
N ARG A 434 8.48 18.33 -21.59
CA ARG A 434 9.45 17.26 -21.31
C ARG A 434 9.34 16.07 -22.25
N SER A 435 8.21 15.94 -22.94
CA SER A 435 7.93 14.86 -23.91
C SER A 435 8.64 15.08 -25.25
#